data_8ff6efe656748ce3ffb5610ea16cbe13
#
_entry.id   8ff6efe656748ce3ffb5610ea16cbe13
#
_cell.length_a   1.000
_cell.length_b   1.000
_cell.length_c   1.000
_cell.angle_alpha   90.00
_cell.angle_beta   90.00
_cell.angle_gamma   90.00
#
_symmetry.space_group_name_H-M   'P 1'
#
loop_
_entity.id
_entity.type
_entity.pdbx_description
1 polymer ?
#
loop_
_entity_poly.entity_id
_entity_poly.type
_entity_poly.pdbx_seq_one_letter_code
_entity_poly.pdbx_strand_id
1 'polypeptide(L)'
;MQSPSAKNQQPWEFYIVKNKKLIEKLSSTTPYSAFSKNASAIIVPCYKKDCIEPDYSVIDLSICMENMWLETDALQLGGTWIGIAPLKDRMKAVAEILALPDNLKVFSLFALGYPAEEKPQQNRFDAARIHYVKR
;
A
#
# COMPACT_ATOMS: atom_id res chain seq x y z
N MET A 1 9.02 -4.09 8.24
CA MET A 1 9.61 -5.35 7.76
C MET A 1 9.42 -6.53 8.72
N GLN A 2 8.68 -6.35 9.81
CA GLN A 2 8.34 -7.43 10.77
C GLN A 2 7.06 -8.19 10.43
N SER A 3 6.43 -7.86 9.30
CA SER A 3 5.21 -8.55 8.85
C SER A 3 5.51 -10.01 8.53
N PRO A 4 4.60 -10.94 8.86
CA PRO A 4 4.73 -12.31 8.42
C PRO A 4 4.57 -12.41 6.89
N SER A 5 5.14 -13.44 6.30
CA SER A 5 4.96 -13.76 4.89
C SER A 5 4.95 -15.27 4.67
N ALA A 6 4.35 -15.73 3.58
CA ALA A 6 4.33 -17.13 3.22
C ALA A 6 5.75 -17.69 3.16
N LYS A 7 6.00 -18.79 3.87
CA LYS A 7 7.35 -19.41 4.00
C LYS A 7 8.47 -18.41 4.34
N ASN A 8 8.13 -17.31 5.02
CA ASN A 8 9.06 -16.23 5.33
C ASN A 8 9.80 -15.66 4.09
N GLN A 9 9.12 -15.64 2.94
CA GLN A 9 9.71 -15.25 1.66
C GLN A 9 10.05 -13.76 1.55
N GLN A 10 9.39 -12.90 2.33
CA GLN A 10 9.65 -11.45 2.40
C GLN A 10 9.77 -10.82 1.02
N PRO A 11 8.72 -10.86 0.18
CA PRO A 11 8.81 -10.51 -1.23
C PRO A 11 8.87 -8.99 -1.48
N TRP A 12 8.71 -8.18 -0.46
CA TRP A 12 8.52 -6.74 -0.54
C TRP A 12 9.80 -5.96 -0.84
N GLU A 13 9.61 -4.92 -1.65
CA GLU A 13 10.54 -3.82 -1.88
C GLU A 13 9.77 -2.50 -1.71
N PHE A 14 10.41 -1.46 -1.20
CA PHE A 14 9.76 -0.18 -0.95
C PHE A 14 10.48 0.95 -1.67
N TYR A 15 9.74 1.70 -2.49
CA TYR A 15 10.22 2.93 -3.10
C TYR A 15 9.63 4.12 -2.37
N ILE A 16 10.47 4.98 -1.79
CA ILE A 16 10.04 6.17 -1.07
C ILE A 16 10.22 7.39 -1.96
N VAL A 17 9.12 7.95 -2.40
CA VAL A 17 9.09 9.09 -3.33
C VAL A 17 8.82 10.37 -2.57
N LYS A 18 9.82 11.29 -2.53
CA LYS A 18 9.70 12.64 -1.97
C LYS A 18 9.78 13.73 -3.04
N ASN A 19 10.19 13.37 -4.26
CA ASN A 19 10.27 14.31 -5.36
C ASN A 19 8.87 14.77 -5.79
N LYS A 20 8.60 16.07 -5.70
CA LYS A 20 7.27 16.64 -5.95
C LYS A 20 6.75 16.37 -7.36
N LYS A 21 7.61 16.40 -8.39
CA LYS A 21 7.22 16.10 -9.77
C LYS A 21 6.80 14.64 -9.94
N LEU A 22 7.48 13.71 -9.25
CA LEU A 22 7.10 12.29 -9.26
C LEU A 22 5.81 12.04 -8.46
N ILE A 23 5.64 12.70 -7.31
CA ILE A 23 4.41 12.64 -6.52
C ILE A 23 3.22 13.11 -7.38
N GLU A 24 3.36 14.22 -8.11
CA GLU A 24 2.32 14.73 -9.01
C GLU A 24 1.98 13.72 -10.12
N LYS A 25 2.97 13.11 -10.75
CA LYS A 25 2.74 12.07 -11.75
C LYS A 25 2.01 10.85 -11.13
N LEU A 26 2.45 10.38 -9.96
CA LEU A 26 1.82 9.26 -9.27
C LEU A 26 0.38 9.58 -8.87
N SER A 27 0.08 10.82 -8.47
CA SER A 27 -1.26 11.26 -8.09
C SER A 27 -2.26 11.23 -9.26
N SER A 28 -1.80 11.09 -10.48
CA SER A 28 -2.62 11.02 -11.69
C SER A 28 -2.85 9.59 -12.19
N THR A 29 -2.28 8.57 -11.53
CA THR A 29 -2.34 7.17 -12.00
C THR A 29 -3.69 6.51 -11.75
N THR A 30 -4.55 7.10 -10.93
CA THR A 30 -5.91 6.64 -10.70
C THR A 30 -6.88 7.83 -10.61
N PRO A 31 -8.17 7.65 -10.90
CA PRO A 31 -9.16 8.73 -10.76
C PRO A 31 -9.37 9.17 -9.31
N TYR A 32 -8.89 8.39 -8.33
CA TYR A 32 -9.13 8.62 -6.90
C TYR A 32 -7.88 9.11 -6.16
N SER A 33 -6.73 9.26 -6.84
CA SER A 33 -5.45 9.57 -6.20
C SER A 33 -5.04 11.05 -6.22
N ALA A 34 -5.85 11.92 -6.82
CA ALA A 34 -5.51 13.34 -7.01
C ALA A 34 -5.12 14.11 -5.73
N PHE A 35 -5.70 13.73 -4.58
CA PHE A 35 -5.37 14.33 -3.27
C PHE A 35 -3.91 14.08 -2.89
N SER A 36 -3.31 12.97 -3.32
CA SER A 36 -1.96 12.57 -2.93
C SER A 36 -0.86 13.47 -3.49
N LYS A 37 -1.19 14.40 -4.41
CA LYS A 37 -0.25 15.43 -4.89
C LYS A 37 0.30 16.31 -3.76
N ASN A 38 -0.47 16.46 -2.67
CA ASN A 38 -0.10 17.25 -1.51
C ASN A 38 0.62 16.42 -0.42
N ALA A 39 0.79 15.12 -0.61
CA ALA A 39 1.49 14.25 0.33
C ALA A 39 2.94 14.68 0.55
N SER A 40 3.44 14.47 1.76
CA SER A 40 4.86 14.68 2.10
C SER A 40 5.76 13.65 1.44
N ALA A 41 5.24 12.42 1.30
CA ALA A 41 5.87 11.33 0.59
C ALA A 41 4.82 10.35 0.05
N ILE A 42 5.19 9.58 -0.97
CA ILE A 42 4.46 8.38 -1.37
C ILE A 42 5.38 7.19 -1.21
N ILE A 43 4.97 6.21 -0.42
CA ILE A 43 5.63 4.91 -0.34
C ILE A 43 4.98 4.00 -1.38
N VAL A 44 5.79 3.35 -2.20
CA VAL A 44 5.33 2.43 -3.24
C VAL A 44 5.82 1.03 -2.92
N PRO A 45 5.00 0.21 -2.25
CA PRO A 45 5.30 -1.19 -2.03
C PRO A 45 5.25 -1.95 -3.36
N CYS A 46 6.29 -2.71 -3.61
CA CYS A 46 6.43 -3.60 -4.75
C CYS A 46 6.77 -5.00 -4.26
N TYR A 47 6.55 -6.00 -5.08
CA TYR A 47 6.93 -7.38 -4.79
C TYR A 47 7.72 -8.01 -5.92
N LYS A 48 8.63 -8.89 -5.55
CA LYS A 48 9.45 -9.66 -6.47
C LYS A 48 8.58 -10.68 -7.23
N LYS A 49 8.81 -10.81 -8.53
CA LYS A 49 8.16 -11.85 -9.36
C LYS A 49 8.67 -13.23 -9.00
N ASP A 50 9.96 -13.32 -8.71
CA ASP A 50 10.66 -14.57 -8.42
C ASP A 50 10.79 -14.74 -6.89
N CYS A 51 9.78 -15.32 -6.28
CA CYS A 51 9.76 -15.68 -4.88
C CYS A 51 9.21 -17.10 -4.71
N ILE A 52 9.32 -17.67 -3.50
CA ILE A 52 8.99 -19.08 -3.23
C ILE A 52 7.52 -19.38 -3.49
N GLU A 53 6.64 -18.47 -3.08
CA GLU A 53 5.17 -18.57 -3.23
C GLU A 53 4.62 -17.29 -3.88
N PRO A 54 4.73 -17.14 -5.21
CA PRO A 54 4.36 -15.90 -5.91
C PRO A 54 2.90 -15.50 -5.70
N ASP A 55 1.99 -16.46 -5.60
CA ASP A 55 0.55 -16.22 -5.42
C ASP A 55 0.21 -15.59 -4.07
N TYR A 56 1.05 -15.80 -3.05
CA TYR A 56 0.91 -15.20 -1.73
C TYR A 56 1.48 -13.77 -1.64
N SER A 57 2.24 -13.31 -2.63
CA SER A 57 2.91 -12.01 -2.56
C SER A 57 1.95 -10.84 -2.30
N VAL A 58 0.76 -10.87 -2.90
CA VAL A 58 -0.28 -9.84 -2.68
C VAL A 58 -0.81 -9.90 -1.25
N ILE A 59 -0.98 -11.10 -0.68
CA ILE A 59 -1.42 -11.29 0.71
C ILE A 59 -0.34 -10.78 1.65
N ASP A 60 0.92 -11.17 1.43
CA ASP A 60 2.07 -10.74 2.23
C ASP A 60 2.18 -9.19 2.24
N LEU A 61 2.02 -8.57 1.07
CA LEU A 61 2.04 -7.11 0.94
C LEU A 61 0.84 -6.45 1.62
N SER A 62 -0.34 -7.09 1.61
CA SER A 62 -1.54 -6.57 2.30
C SER A 62 -1.32 -6.51 3.81
N ILE A 63 -0.74 -7.56 4.40
CA ILE A 63 -0.38 -7.59 5.82
C ILE A 63 0.69 -6.52 6.13
N CYS A 64 1.68 -6.40 5.26
CA CYS A 64 2.74 -5.41 5.41
C CYS A 64 2.19 -3.97 5.36
N MET A 65 1.26 -3.70 4.45
CA MET A 65 0.59 -2.41 4.31
C MET A 65 -0.25 -2.06 5.54
N GLU A 66 -0.97 -3.01 6.10
CA GLU A 66 -1.76 -2.79 7.32
C GLU A 66 -0.85 -2.42 8.49
N ASN A 67 0.26 -3.14 8.70
CA ASN A 67 1.24 -2.78 9.72
C ASN A 67 1.81 -1.37 9.51
N MET A 68 2.09 -0.99 8.26
CA MET A 68 2.56 0.35 7.93
C MET A 68 1.50 1.40 8.24
N TRP A 69 0.24 1.10 7.98
CA TRP A 69 -0.87 2.03 8.25
C TRP A 69 -1.09 2.22 9.75
N LEU A 70 -1.09 1.14 10.52
CA LEU A 70 -1.18 1.19 11.98
C LEU A 70 -0.03 1.98 12.60
N GLU A 71 1.20 1.78 12.13
CA GLU A 71 2.36 2.56 12.59
C GLU A 71 2.23 4.04 12.22
N THR A 72 1.70 4.34 11.03
CA THR A 72 1.44 5.72 10.60
C THR A 72 0.48 6.42 11.55
N ASP A 73 -0.59 5.75 11.94
CA ASP A 73 -1.57 6.26 12.91
C ASP A 73 -0.95 6.44 14.30
N ALA A 74 -0.18 5.46 14.77
CA ALA A 74 0.54 5.53 16.05
C ALA A 74 1.52 6.71 16.12
N LEU A 75 2.09 7.10 14.98
CA LEU A 75 2.97 8.27 14.84
C LEU A 75 2.20 9.58 14.65
N GLN A 76 0.88 9.57 14.72
CA GLN A 76 0.00 10.73 14.50
C GLN A 76 0.17 11.34 13.09
N LEU A 77 0.50 10.51 12.11
CA LEU A 77 0.59 10.88 10.70
C LEU A 77 -0.69 10.45 9.96
N GLY A 78 -0.96 11.11 8.85
CA GLY A 78 -2.02 10.71 7.93
C GLY A 78 -1.50 9.75 6.87
N GLY A 79 -2.19 8.63 6.68
CA GLY A 79 -1.87 7.66 5.65
C GLY A 79 -3.09 7.26 4.82
N THR A 80 -2.92 7.08 3.51
CA THR A 80 -3.99 6.58 2.65
C THR A 80 -3.44 5.55 1.66
N TRP A 81 -4.04 4.36 1.69
CA TRP A 81 -3.78 3.32 0.71
C TRP A 81 -4.51 3.61 -0.60
N ILE A 82 -3.78 3.67 -1.70
CA ILE A 82 -4.31 3.84 -3.05
C ILE A 82 -4.11 2.51 -3.81
N GLY A 83 -5.21 1.88 -4.21
CA GLY A 83 -5.19 0.59 -4.90
C GLY A 83 -4.62 0.68 -6.31
N ILE A 84 -3.54 -0.03 -6.57
CA ILE A 84 -2.89 -0.17 -7.86
C ILE A 84 -3.07 -1.61 -8.37
N ALA A 85 -2.52 -2.60 -7.67
CA ALA A 85 -2.82 -4.00 -7.97
C ALA A 85 -4.28 -4.34 -7.59
N PRO A 86 -4.94 -5.24 -8.32
CA PRO A 86 -4.43 -6.09 -9.42
C PRO A 86 -4.59 -5.48 -10.82
N LEU A 87 -4.86 -4.17 -10.95
CA LEU A 87 -5.17 -3.52 -12.22
C LEU A 87 -3.89 -3.29 -13.03
N LYS A 88 -3.68 -4.11 -14.06
CA LYS A 88 -2.45 -4.18 -14.85
C LYS A 88 -2.03 -2.82 -15.44
N ASP A 89 -2.98 -2.03 -15.94
CA ASP A 89 -2.68 -0.72 -16.52
C ASP A 89 -2.15 0.26 -15.49
N ARG A 90 -2.72 0.26 -14.28
CA ARG A 90 -2.22 1.09 -13.16
C ARG A 90 -0.84 0.63 -12.71
N MET A 91 -0.64 -0.68 -12.59
CA MET A 91 0.67 -1.25 -12.21
C MET A 91 1.75 -0.85 -13.21
N LYS A 92 1.43 -0.91 -14.52
CA LYS A 92 2.34 -0.51 -15.60
C LYS A 92 2.64 0.99 -15.53
N ALA A 93 1.64 1.84 -15.41
CA ALA A 93 1.81 3.29 -15.33
C ALA A 93 2.74 3.70 -14.17
N VAL A 94 2.55 3.13 -12.97
CA VAL A 94 3.40 3.41 -11.81
C VAL A 94 4.83 2.89 -12.04
N ALA A 95 4.99 1.69 -12.60
CA ALA A 95 6.30 1.12 -12.90
C ALA A 95 7.09 1.99 -13.88
N GLU A 96 6.45 2.50 -14.93
CA GLU A 96 7.05 3.41 -15.92
C GLU A 96 7.46 4.75 -15.30
N ILE A 97 6.59 5.36 -14.46
CA ILE A 97 6.90 6.62 -13.77
C ILE A 97 8.15 6.51 -12.90
N LEU A 98 8.33 5.36 -12.25
CA LEU A 98 9.44 5.11 -11.33
C LEU A 98 10.63 4.40 -11.98
N ALA A 99 10.55 4.04 -13.26
CA ALA A 99 11.54 3.23 -13.97
C ALA A 99 11.94 1.96 -13.18
N LEU A 100 10.91 1.24 -12.70
CA LEU A 100 11.13 0.04 -11.90
C LEU A 100 11.75 -1.08 -12.73
N PRO A 101 12.62 -1.91 -12.15
CA PRO A 101 13.17 -3.06 -12.82
C PRO A 101 12.09 -4.12 -13.12
N ASP A 102 12.28 -4.87 -14.19
CA ASP A 102 11.31 -5.84 -14.72
C ASP A 102 10.96 -6.99 -13.76
N ASN A 103 11.83 -7.27 -12.79
CA ASN A 103 11.60 -8.32 -11.79
C ASN A 103 10.65 -7.91 -10.65
N LEU A 104 10.16 -6.66 -10.64
CA LEU A 104 9.23 -6.16 -9.64
C LEU A 104 7.83 -5.95 -10.22
N LYS A 105 6.83 -6.08 -9.34
CA LYS A 105 5.44 -5.70 -9.58
C LYS A 105 5.01 -4.68 -8.54
N VAL A 106 4.36 -3.61 -8.99
CA VAL A 106 3.76 -2.61 -8.09
C VAL A 106 2.57 -3.21 -7.38
N PHE A 107 2.48 -3.01 -6.07
CA PHE A 107 1.34 -3.43 -5.28
C PHE A 107 0.35 -2.29 -5.04
N SER A 108 0.81 -1.18 -4.47
CA SER A 108 -0.04 -0.04 -4.12
C SER A 108 0.76 1.25 -4.09
N LEU A 109 0.07 2.38 -3.89
CA LEU A 109 0.69 3.60 -3.39
C LEU A 109 0.17 3.84 -1.97
N PHE A 110 1.04 4.34 -1.11
CA PHE A 110 0.68 4.80 0.23
C PHE A 110 1.07 6.26 0.38
N ALA A 111 0.08 7.15 0.30
CA ALA A 111 0.28 8.57 0.49
C ALA A 111 0.45 8.86 1.99
N LEU A 112 1.54 9.52 2.37
CA LEU A 112 1.92 9.81 3.74
C LEU A 112 2.12 11.31 3.94
N GLY A 113 1.60 11.85 5.05
CA GLY A 113 1.76 13.25 5.38
C GLY A 113 1.21 13.60 6.77
N TYR A 114 1.19 14.86 7.10
CA TYR A 114 0.50 15.35 8.29
C TYR A 114 -0.99 15.48 7.99
N PRO A 115 -1.88 14.97 8.87
CA PRO A 115 -3.31 15.06 8.66
C PRO A 115 -3.76 16.54 8.71
N ALA A 116 -4.63 16.93 7.78
CA ALA A 116 -5.22 18.26 7.77
C ALA A 116 -6.50 18.36 8.65
N GLU A 117 -7.03 17.21 9.04
CA GLU A 117 -8.24 17.09 9.86
C GLU A 117 -8.13 15.85 10.75
N GLU A 118 -8.78 15.88 11.90
CA GLU A 118 -8.99 14.71 12.73
C GLU A 118 -10.32 14.06 12.35
N LYS A 119 -10.30 12.75 12.11
CA LYS A 119 -11.51 11.97 11.82
C LYS A 119 -11.88 11.14 13.03
N PRO A 120 -13.14 11.16 13.45
CA PRO A 120 -13.60 10.30 14.54
C PRO A 120 -13.49 8.83 14.13
N GLN A 121 -13.18 7.99 15.12
CA GLN A 121 -13.16 6.54 14.90
C GLN A 121 -14.53 6.05 14.43
N GLN A 122 -14.52 5.22 13.39
CA GLN A 122 -15.74 4.63 12.84
C GLN A 122 -16.15 3.41 13.67
N ASN A 123 -17.38 3.40 14.18
CA ASN A 123 -17.93 2.21 14.80
C ASN A 123 -18.44 1.25 13.72
N ARG A 124 -17.61 0.25 13.37
CA ARG A 124 -17.93 -0.76 12.36
C ARG A 124 -18.10 -2.15 12.94
N PHE A 125 -18.15 -2.28 14.27
CA PHE A 125 -18.37 -3.56 14.93
C PHE A 125 -19.77 -4.08 14.62
N ASP A 126 -19.85 -5.31 14.14
CA ASP A 126 -21.10 -5.99 13.81
C ASP A 126 -21.03 -7.43 14.35
N ALA A 127 -21.73 -7.67 15.46
CA ALA A 127 -21.77 -8.96 16.11
C ALA A 127 -22.37 -10.08 15.21
N ALA A 128 -23.23 -9.72 14.26
CA ALA A 128 -23.85 -10.67 13.33
C ALA A 128 -22.82 -11.34 12.38
N ARG A 129 -21.62 -10.77 12.28
CA ARG A 129 -20.51 -11.33 11.48
C ARG A 129 -19.63 -12.30 12.26
N ILE A 130 -19.94 -12.54 13.56
CA ILE A 130 -19.16 -13.44 14.41
C ILE A 130 -19.97 -14.71 14.63
N HIS A 131 -19.48 -15.82 14.16
CA HIS A 131 -20.15 -17.11 14.23
C HIS A 131 -19.38 -18.07 15.12
N TYR A 132 -20.03 -18.61 16.15
CA TYR A 132 -19.47 -19.63 17.03
C TYR A 132 -19.88 -21.01 16.52
N VAL A 133 -18.93 -21.78 16.03
CA VAL A 133 -19.19 -23.16 15.59
C VAL A 133 -19.27 -24.03 16.84
N LYS A 134 -20.46 -24.54 17.15
CA LYS A 134 -20.66 -25.54 18.19
C LYS A 134 -20.61 -26.91 17.51
N ARG A 135 -19.69 -27.77 17.93
CA ARG A 135 -19.65 -29.18 17.54
C ARG A 135 -20.62 -29.99 18.38
#